data_9f74cb2f2181e0c5a3392c73c0e539e3
#
_entry.id   9f74cb2f2181e0c5a3392c73c0e539e3
#
_cell.length_a   1.000
_cell.length_b   1.000
_cell.length_c   1.000
_cell.angle_alpha   90.00
_cell.angle_beta   90.00
_cell.angle_gamma   90.00
#
_symmetry.space_group_name_H-M   'P 1'
#
loop_
_entity.id
_entity.type
_entity.pdbx_description
1 polymer ?
#
loop_
_entity_poly.entity_id
_entity_poly.type
_entity_poly.pdbx_seq_one_letter_code
_entity_poly.pdbx_strand_id
1 'polypeptide(L)'
;MTTIDAIKNPNVTLIDVREPYELEIDGTVKNAINIPMGEISEKLDEIKQMPKPIVVFCRSGGRASSTLTFLNENGIDEIFNGGGFSDVNEVLTS
;
A
#
# COMPACT_ATOMS: atom_id res chain seq x y z
N MET A 1 15.57 -4.60 4.64
CA MET A 1 14.22 -5.21 4.66
C MET A 1 13.73 -5.34 3.23
N THR A 2 13.21 -6.51 2.89
CA THR A 2 12.61 -6.74 1.57
C THR A 2 11.11 -6.40 1.63
N THR A 3 10.47 -6.33 0.45
CA THR A 3 9.02 -6.13 0.39
C THR A 3 8.29 -7.26 1.13
N ILE A 4 8.73 -8.51 0.97
CA ILE A 4 8.13 -9.65 1.67
C ILE A 4 8.26 -9.48 3.19
N ASP A 5 9.43 -9.08 3.68
CA ASP A 5 9.64 -8.81 5.10
C ASP A 5 8.71 -7.73 5.60
N ALA A 6 8.53 -6.66 4.81
CA ALA A 6 7.65 -5.56 5.17
C ALA A 6 6.19 -6.04 5.28
N ILE A 7 5.72 -6.81 4.32
CA ILE A 7 4.34 -7.33 4.34
C ILE A 7 4.10 -8.20 5.57
N LYS A 8 5.09 -9.00 5.96
CA LYS A 8 4.98 -9.91 7.11
C LYS A 8 5.26 -9.24 8.46
N ASN A 9 5.69 -8.00 8.46
CA ASN A 9 6.00 -7.29 9.71
C ASN A 9 4.70 -7.06 10.50
N PRO A 10 4.68 -7.38 11.81
CA PRO A 10 3.45 -7.20 12.63
C PRO A 10 2.98 -5.77 12.74
N ASN A 11 3.85 -4.79 12.47
CA ASN A 11 3.49 -3.36 12.52
C ASN A 11 3.13 -2.79 11.15
N VAL A 12 3.08 -3.60 10.11
CA VAL A 12 2.87 -3.12 8.74
C VAL A 12 1.57 -2.34 8.59
N THR A 13 1.63 -1.26 7.82
CA THR A 13 0.44 -0.58 7.31
C THR A 13 0.32 -0.93 5.84
N LEU A 14 -0.80 -1.53 5.46
CA LEU A 14 -1.09 -1.91 4.07
C LEU A 14 -2.04 -0.87 3.48
N ILE A 15 -1.63 -0.22 2.40
CA ILE A 15 -2.44 0.80 1.72
C ILE A 15 -2.76 0.34 0.30
N ASP A 16 -4.05 0.17 0.01
CA ASP A 16 -4.55 -0.18 -1.30
C ASP A 16 -4.96 1.12 -2.01
N VAL A 17 -4.28 1.45 -3.10
CA VAL A 17 -4.55 2.70 -3.84
C VAL A 17 -5.49 2.52 -5.02
N ARG A 18 -6.14 1.36 -5.12
CA ARG A 18 -7.17 1.12 -6.14
C ARG A 18 -8.42 1.94 -5.84
N GLU A 19 -9.28 2.07 -6.84
CA GLU A 19 -10.59 2.69 -6.64
C GLU A 19 -11.52 1.74 -5.89
N PRO A 20 -12.46 2.26 -5.08
CA PRO A 20 -13.37 1.39 -4.30
C PRO A 20 -14.14 0.37 -5.14
N TYR A 21 -14.52 0.72 -6.37
CA TYR A 21 -15.27 -0.23 -7.22
C TYR A 21 -14.41 -1.46 -7.60
N GLU A 22 -13.08 -1.29 -7.66
CA GLU A 22 -12.18 -2.41 -7.96
C GLU A 22 -12.16 -3.42 -6.82
N LEU A 23 -12.27 -2.94 -5.57
CA LEU A 23 -12.32 -3.81 -4.40
C LEU A 23 -13.61 -4.65 -4.39
N GLU A 24 -14.71 -4.07 -4.82
CA GLU A 24 -15.97 -4.79 -4.91
C GLU A 24 -15.93 -5.90 -5.97
N ILE A 25 -15.25 -5.64 -7.08
CA ILE A 25 -15.15 -6.60 -8.18
C ILE A 25 -14.13 -7.70 -7.89
N ASP A 26 -12.94 -7.30 -7.44
CA ASP A 26 -11.77 -8.20 -7.33
C ASP A 26 -11.46 -8.67 -5.92
N GLY A 27 -12.13 -8.12 -4.92
CA GLY A 27 -11.87 -8.43 -3.52
C GLY A 27 -10.82 -7.53 -2.89
N THR A 28 -10.62 -7.71 -1.59
CA THR A 28 -9.76 -6.87 -0.75
C THR A 28 -8.63 -7.66 -0.14
N VAL A 29 -7.63 -6.95 0.38
CA VAL A 29 -6.60 -7.54 1.23
C VAL A 29 -6.98 -7.28 2.68
N LYS A 30 -6.92 -8.32 3.50
CA LYS A 30 -7.27 -8.23 4.93
C LYS A 30 -6.42 -7.17 5.62
N ASN A 31 -7.06 -6.32 6.41
CA ASN A 31 -6.44 -5.25 7.18
C ASN A 31 -5.85 -4.11 6.36
N ALA A 32 -6.05 -4.10 5.06
CA ALA A 32 -5.58 -3.00 4.23
C ALA A 32 -6.52 -1.80 4.34
N ILE A 33 -5.93 -0.60 4.26
CA ILE A 33 -6.65 0.66 4.23
C ILE A 33 -6.78 1.07 2.77
N ASN A 34 -7.98 1.35 2.30
CA ASN A 34 -8.18 1.83 0.93
C ASN A 34 -8.07 3.35 0.90
N ILE A 35 -7.03 3.84 0.24
CA ILE A 35 -6.87 5.26 -0.06
C ILE A 35 -6.62 5.35 -1.56
N PRO A 36 -7.66 5.65 -2.36
CA PRO A 36 -7.48 5.75 -3.81
C PRO A 36 -6.34 6.71 -4.17
N MET A 37 -5.60 6.39 -5.22
CA MET A 37 -4.41 7.16 -5.58
C MET A 37 -4.68 8.66 -5.66
N GLY A 38 -5.86 9.06 -6.16
CA GLY A 38 -6.23 10.48 -6.28
C GLY A 38 -6.44 11.19 -4.95
N GLU A 39 -6.54 10.44 -3.84
CA GLU A 39 -6.75 11.01 -2.50
C GLU A 39 -5.48 11.01 -1.64
N ILE A 40 -4.39 10.45 -2.14
CA ILE A 40 -3.16 10.30 -1.37
C ILE A 40 -2.62 11.66 -0.90
N SER A 41 -2.64 12.67 -1.75
CA SER A 41 -2.11 13.98 -1.38
C SER A 41 -2.89 14.62 -0.23
N GLU A 42 -4.21 14.40 -0.18
CA GLU A 42 -5.06 14.91 0.89
C GLU A 42 -4.83 14.19 2.22
N LYS A 43 -4.34 12.95 2.15
CA LYS A 43 -4.11 12.10 3.33
C LYS A 43 -2.66 12.07 3.77
N LEU A 44 -1.82 12.93 3.20
CA LEU A 44 -0.38 12.89 3.44
C LEU A 44 -0.01 12.94 4.92
N ASP A 45 -0.63 13.84 5.68
CA ASP A 45 -0.33 13.98 7.12
C ASP A 45 -0.73 12.73 7.90
N GLU A 46 -1.86 12.11 7.55
CA GLU A 46 -2.29 10.86 8.17
C GLU A 46 -1.31 9.74 7.87
N ILE A 47 -0.86 9.65 6.60
CA ILE A 47 0.06 8.59 6.18
C ILE A 47 1.40 8.73 6.91
N LYS A 48 1.88 9.95 7.12
CA LYS A 48 3.13 10.21 7.85
C LYS A 48 3.10 9.64 9.26
N GLN A 49 1.94 9.53 9.87
CA GLN A 49 1.78 9.06 11.24
C GLN A 49 1.44 7.59 11.34
N MET A 50 1.26 6.91 10.24
CA MET A 50 0.94 5.48 10.24
C MET A 50 2.14 4.64 10.67
N PRO A 51 1.89 3.49 11.33
CA PRO A 51 2.97 2.56 11.67
C PRO A 51 3.76 2.13 10.44
N LYS A 52 5.06 1.97 10.62
CA LYS A 52 5.97 1.53 9.57
C LYS A 52 6.41 0.10 9.80
N PRO A 53 6.73 -0.65 8.77
CA PRO A 53 6.80 -0.23 7.36
C PRO A 53 5.43 -0.03 6.73
N ILE A 54 5.38 0.79 5.67
CA ILE A 54 4.17 0.99 4.88
C ILE A 54 4.33 0.27 3.55
N VAL A 55 3.37 -0.55 3.18
CA VAL A 55 3.35 -1.23 1.88
C VAL A 55 2.16 -0.71 1.08
N VAL A 56 2.46 -0.13 -0.08
CA VAL A 56 1.45 0.40 -0.99
C VAL A 56 1.29 -0.59 -2.14
N PHE A 57 0.07 -0.88 -2.53
CA PHE A 57 -0.19 -1.80 -3.63
C PHE A 57 -1.43 -1.35 -4.42
N CYS A 58 -1.57 -1.92 -5.60
CA CYS A 58 -2.70 -1.65 -6.47
C CYS A 58 -3.08 -2.93 -7.22
N ARG A 59 -3.47 -2.85 -8.49
CA ARG A 59 -3.80 -4.04 -9.26
C ARG A 59 -2.55 -4.76 -9.78
N SER A 60 -1.54 -4.00 -10.23
CA SER A 60 -0.34 -4.57 -10.85
C SER A 60 0.96 -3.85 -10.51
N GLY A 61 0.92 -2.88 -9.62
CA GLY A 61 2.12 -2.18 -9.13
C GLY A 61 2.39 -0.81 -9.74
N GLY A 62 1.76 -0.46 -10.86
CA GLY A 62 2.02 0.82 -11.54
C GLY A 62 1.57 2.04 -10.74
N ARG A 63 0.34 2.04 -10.27
CA ARG A 63 -0.18 3.13 -9.43
C ARG A 63 0.55 3.18 -8.09
N ALA A 64 0.90 2.02 -7.55
CA ALA A 64 1.67 1.94 -6.31
C ALA A 64 3.04 2.56 -6.48
N SER A 65 3.70 2.31 -7.62
CA SER A 65 5.00 2.90 -7.92
C SER A 65 4.95 4.44 -7.93
N SER A 66 3.94 5.01 -8.61
CA SER A 66 3.75 6.46 -8.65
C SER A 66 3.47 7.02 -7.26
N THR A 67 2.68 6.31 -6.47
CA THR A 67 2.37 6.71 -5.09
C THR A 67 3.62 6.71 -4.23
N LEU A 68 4.45 5.68 -4.34
CA LEU A 68 5.71 5.61 -3.62
C LEU A 68 6.62 6.81 -3.92
N THR A 69 6.75 7.15 -5.20
CA THR A 69 7.56 8.28 -5.61
C THR A 69 7.06 9.56 -4.95
N PHE A 70 5.76 9.79 -4.98
CA PHE A 70 5.15 10.95 -4.35
C PHE A 70 5.40 10.98 -2.84
N LEU A 71 5.20 9.87 -2.15
CA LEU A 71 5.40 9.80 -0.71
C LEU A 71 6.86 10.03 -0.33
N ASN A 72 7.79 9.44 -1.08
CA ASN A 72 9.23 9.66 -0.87
C ASN A 72 9.61 11.12 -1.04
N GLU A 73 9.09 11.76 -2.06
CA GLU A 73 9.34 13.19 -2.32
C GLU A 73 8.81 14.08 -1.21
N ASN A 74 7.86 13.59 -0.44
CA ASN A 74 7.28 14.30 0.69
C ASN A 74 7.82 13.82 2.04
N GLY A 75 8.97 13.17 2.04
CA GLY A 75 9.69 12.85 3.26
C GLY A 75 9.26 11.59 4.00
N ILE A 76 8.45 10.75 3.38
CA ILE A 76 8.03 9.49 3.99
C ILE A 76 8.97 8.38 3.52
N ASP A 77 9.61 7.71 4.47
CA ASP A 77 10.52 6.59 4.20
C ASP A 77 9.94 5.27 4.75
N GLU A 78 10.69 4.19 4.66
CA GLU A 78 10.25 2.85 5.06
C GLU A 78 8.96 2.44 4.35
N ILE A 79 8.88 2.76 3.05
CA ILE A 79 7.73 2.44 2.20
C ILE A 79 8.17 1.49 1.09
N PHE A 80 7.27 0.58 0.72
CA PHE A 80 7.55 -0.48 -0.24
C PHE A 80 6.40 -0.63 -1.22
N ASN A 81 6.73 -1.02 -2.44
CA ASN A 81 5.71 -1.35 -3.44
C ASN A 81 5.39 -2.85 -3.34
N GLY A 82 4.18 -3.15 -2.92
CA GLY A 82 3.71 -4.53 -2.80
C GLY A 82 3.30 -5.17 -4.12
N GLY A 83 3.28 -4.40 -5.20
CA GLY A 83 2.83 -4.88 -6.49
C GLY A 83 1.32 -4.87 -6.62
N GLY A 84 0.73 -5.99 -7.01
CA GLY A 84 -0.71 -6.14 -7.08
C GLY A 84 -1.29 -6.69 -5.78
N PHE A 85 -2.59 -6.50 -5.60
CA PHE A 85 -3.27 -7.02 -4.40
C PHE A 85 -3.15 -8.55 -4.30
N SER A 86 -3.10 -9.25 -5.43
CA SER A 86 -2.92 -10.70 -5.42
C SER A 86 -1.53 -11.10 -4.94
N ASP A 87 -0.51 -10.30 -5.27
CA ASP A 87 0.86 -10.55 -4.80
C ASP A 87 0.94 -10.41 -3.28
N VAL A 88 0.30 -9.38 -2.74
CA VAL A 88 0.26 -9.15 -1.29
C VAL A 88 -0.49 -10.29 -0.61
N ASN A 89 -1.65 -10.69 -1.13
CA ASN A 89 -2.42 -11.81 -0.58
C ASN A 89 -1.62 -13.11 -0.59
N GLU A 90 -0.86 -13.35 -1.64
CA GLU A 90 -0.03 -14.55 -1.74
C GLU A 90 1.00 -14.60 -0.61
N VAL A 91 1.64 -13.47 -0.31
CA VAL A 91 2.60 -13.39 0.80
C VAL A 91 1.90 -13.62 2.14
N LEU A 92 0.74 -12.99 2.35
CA LEU A 92 0.01 -13.09 3.61
C LEU A 92 -0.54 -14.49 3.88
N THR A 93 -0.79 -15.27 2.84
CA THR A 93 -1.34 -16.63 2.97
C THR A 93 -0.29 -17.72 2.83
N SER A 94 0.95 -17.36 2.63
CA SER A 94 2.03 -18.35 2.47
C SER A 94 2.60 -18.85 3.79
#